data_d335dc7cd905b80077f0de09426383b9
#
_entry.id   d335dc7cd905b80077f0de09426383b9
#
_cell.length_a   1.000
_cell.length_b   1.000
_cell.length_c   1.000
_cell.angle_alpha   90.00
_cell.angle_beta   90.00
_cell.angle_gamma   90.00
#
_symmetry.space_group_name_H-M   'P 1'
#
loop_
_entity.id
_entity.type
_entity.pdbx_description
1 polymer ?
#
loop_
_entity_poly.entity_id
_entity_poly.type
_entity_poly.pdbx_seq_one_letter_code
_entity_poly.pdbx_strand_id
1 'polypeptide(L)'
;IRLSLVGSEMCIRDSQYILPGIQLKKAWGAISKIDSELEARLPYAYNTRLGYLTACPTNLGTGMRASVMMHLPGLVISEQMQQVVQAAVQLNITVRGLYGEGTEATGNLFQISNQTTLGDSEDQIVERMTRFTSDLAHQEWNARRRLLQASSLQVKDRVSRAYGLLTNATLLSTQEALALLSFLRMGASLDIFSHQALKNVNKTCLLYTSPSPRD
;
A
#
# COMPACT_ATOMS: atom_id res chain seq x y z
N ILE A 1 16.18 2.65 5.66
CA ILE A 1 16.63 1.41 5.00
C ILE A 1 16.50 0.32 6.03
N ARG A 2 15.69 -0.67 5.78
CA ARG A 2 15.59 -1.85 6.63
C ARG A 2 16.13 -3.03 5.84
N LEU A 3 17.26 -3.57 6.27
CA LEU A 3 17.73 -4.87 5.84
C LEU A 3 17.10 -5.88 6.78
N SER A 4 16.24 -6.74 6.27
CA SER A 4 15.64 -7.81 7.06
C SER A 4 16.20 -9.15 6.63
N LEU A 5 16.75 -9.88 7.61
CA LEU A 5 17.06 -11.31 7.48
C LEU A 5 15.81 -12.05 7.96
N VAL A 6 15.08 -12.66 7.06
CA VAL A 6 14.01 -13.59 7.44
C VAL A 6 14.66 -14.95 7.59
N GLY A 7 14.82 -15.36 8.84
CA GLY A 7 15.40 -16.63 9.19
C GLY A 7 14.41 -17.78 9.03
N SER A 8 14.65 -18.62 8.10
CA SER A 8 14.47 -20.06 8.06
C SER A 8 15.55 -20.57 7.11
N GLU A 9 15.86 -21.81 7.11
CA GLU A 9 17.02 -22.51 6.50
C GLU A 9 17.49 -22.07 5.09
N MET A 10 16.83 -21.10 4.46
CA MET A 10 17.28 -20.37 3.27
C MET A 10 17.48 -18.91 3.62
N CYS A 11 18.72 -18.43 3.55
CA CYS A 11 19.06 -17.02 3.73
C CYS A 11 18.47 -16.19 2.57
N ILE A 12 17.25 -15.69 2.73
CA ILE A 12 16.69 -14.71 1.81
C ILE A 12 17.21 -13.33 2.26
N ARG A 13 17.97 -12.67 1.40
CA ARG A 13 18.36 -11.28 1.58
C ARG A 13 17.49 -10.42 0.71
N ASP A 14 16.76 -9.51 1.33
CA ASP A 14 16.02 -8.47 0.64
C ASP A 14 16.46 -7.09 1.12
N SER A 15 16.42 -6.11 0.23
CA SER A 15 16.63 -4.71 0.54
C SER A 15 15.32 -3.97 0.34
N GLN A 16 14.89 -3.19 1.34
CA GLN A 16 13.64 -2.45 1.27
C GLN A 16 13.87 -0.96 1.48
N TYR A 17 13.21 -0.14 0.67
CA TYR A 17 13.22 1.30 0.81
C TYR A 17 11.79 1.85 0.79
N ILE A 18 11.39 2.53 1.86
CA ILE A 18 10.02 2.99 2.05
C ILE A 18 10.01 4.51 2.14
N LEU A 19 9.15 5.15 1.34
CA LEU A 19 8.92 6.58 1.35
C LEU A 19 7.43 6.89 1.57
N PRO A 20 7.08 8.02 2.19
CA PRO A 20 5.70 8.47 2.28
C PRO A 20 5.20 8.98 0.92
N GLY A 21 3.94 8.68 0.59
CA GLY A 21 3.31 9.08 -0.67
C GLY A 21 3.80 8.29 -1.89
N ILE A 22 3.33 8.68 -3.09
CA ILE A 22 3.66 7.99 -4.35
C ILE A 22 5.01 8.53 -4.88
N GLN A 23 6.12 7.95 -4.42
CA GLN A 23 7.48 8.34 -4.78
C GLN A 23 8.32 7.17 -5.29
N LEU A 24 7.75 6.30 -6.11
CA LEU A 24 8.40 5.07 -6.58
C LEU A 24 9.72 5.33 -7.32
N LYS A 25 9.79 6.33 -8.20
CA LYS A 25 11.02 6.71 -8.91
C LYS A 25 12.15 7.10 -7.94
N LYS A 26 11.82 7.86 -6.90
CA LYS A 26 12.80 8.27 -5.89
C LYS A 26 13.24 7.10 -5.02
N ALA A 27 12.31 6.21 -4.68
CA ALA A 27 12.60 4.99 -3.93
C ALA A 27 13.51 4.07 -4.74
N TRP A 28 13.22 3.86 -6.03
CA TRP A 28 14.05 3.09 -6.95
C TRP A 28 15.46 3.68 -7.06
N GLY A 29 15.60 4.97 -7.34
CA GLY A 29 16.91 5.61 -7.45
C GLY A 29 17.76 5.56 -6.17
N ALA A 30 17.13 5.40 -4.99
CA ALA A 30 17.86 5.25 -3.74
C ALA A 30 18.29 3.78 -3.50
N ILE A 31 17.38 2.83 -3.74
CA ILE A 31 17.67 1.41 -3.48
C ILE A 31 18.60 0.82 -4.53
N SER A 32 18.49 1.23 -5.78
CA SER A 32 19.35 0.79 -6.89
C SER A 32 20.83 1.08 -6.66
N LYS A 33 21.18 2.21 -6.01
CA LYS A 33 22.55 2.52 -5.64
C LYS A 33 23.13 1.51 -4.64
N ILE A 34 22.32 1.14 -3.65
CA ILE A 34 22.71 0.18 -2.62
C ILE A 34 22.86 -1.21 -3.22
N ASP A 35 21.92 -1.57 -4.10
CA ASP A 35 21.94 -2.85 -4.78
C ASP A 35 23.18 -3.00 -5.67
N SER A 36 23.52 -1.97 -6.44
CA SER A 36 24.77 -1.94 -7.25
C SER A 36 26.04 -2.06 -6.39
N GLU A 37 26.08 -1.42 -5.21
CA GLU A 37 27.22 -1.57 -4.28
C GLU A 37 27.31 -2.99 -3.71
N LEU A 38 26.18 -3.65 -3.48
CA LEU A 38 26.13 -5.03 -3.02
C LEU A 38 26.55 -6.00 -4.14
N GLU A 39 26.03 -5.81 -5.35
CA GLU A 39 26.36 -6.62 -6.54
C GLU A 39 27.86 -6.57 -6.86
N ALA A 40 28.51 -5.42 -6.69
CA ALA A 40 29.94 -5.27 -6.87
C ALA A 40 30.78 -6.10 -5.87
N ARG A 41 30.20 -6.52 -4.75
CA ARG A 41 30.90 -7.25 -3.66
C ARG A 41 30.42 -8.68 -3.50
N LEU A 42 29.23 -9.00 -3.99
CA LEU A 42 28.59 -10.30 -3.83
C LEU A 42 28.26 -10.90 -5.18
N PRO A 43 28.59 -12.18 -5.43
CA PRO A 43 28.21 -12.84 -6.66
C PRO A 43 26.70 -13.12 -6.65
N TYR A 44 25.92 -12.31 -7.35
CA TYR A 44 24.51 -12.57 -7.54
C TYR A 44 24.31 -13.73 -8.53
N ALA A 45 23.32 -14.59 -8.23
CA ALA A 45 22.91 -15.61 -9.17
C ALA A 45 22.14 -14.94 -10.33
N TYR A 46 22.80 -14.81 -11.46
CA TYR A 46 22.30 -14.13 -12.65
C TYR A 46 22.42 -15.00 -13.89
N ASN A 47 21.41 -14.94 -14.76
CA ASN A 47 21.39 -15.60 -16.06
C ASN A 47 21.01 -14.58 -17.14
N THR A 48 21.75 -14.57 -18.26
CA THR A 48 21.56 -13.58 -19.34
C THR A 48 20.17 -13.63 -19.99
N ARG A 49 19.46 -14.76 -19.91
CA ARG A 49 18.12 -14.94 -20.49
C ARG A 49 17.01 -14.73 -19.47
N LEU A 50 17.26 -15.02 -18.19
CA LEU A 50 16.27 -15.06 -17.13
C LEU A 50 16.41 -13.91 -16.11
N GLY A 51 17.50 -13.14 -16.18
CA GLY A 51 17.80 -12.11 -15.18
C GLY A 51 18.30 -12.69 -13.86
N TYR A 52 17.99 -12.05 -12.76
CA TYR A 52 18.33 -12.51 -11.42
C TYR A 52 17.55 -13.76 -11.06
N LEU A 53 18.28 -14.80 -10.64
CA LEU A 53 17.70 -16.07 -10.20
C LEU A 53 17.33 -15.96 -8.73
N THR A 54 16.05 -15.98 -8.45
CA THR A 54 15.50 -15.81 -7.11
C THR A 54 14.95 -17.13 -6.56
N ALA A 55 14.89 -17.27 -5.25
CA ALA A 55 14.32 -18.43 -4.59
C ALA A 55 12.81 -18.61 -4.89
N CYS A 56 12.10 -17.51 -5.17
CA CYS A 56 10.70 -17.52 -5.56
C CYS A 56 10.57 -17.27 -7.06
N PRO A 57 9.97 -18.18 -7.84
CA PRO A 57 9.82 -18.00 -9.30
C PRO A 57 9.08 -16.73 -9.71
N THR A 58 8.20 -16.20 -8.84
CA THR A 58 7.46 -14.96 -9.11
C THR A 58 8.32 -13.70 -9.08
N ASN A 59 9.55 -13.78 -8.55
CA ASN A 59 10.49 -12.67 -8.49
C ASN A 59 11.62 -12.82 -9.52
N LEU A 60 11.59 -13.86 -10.35
CA LEU A 60 12.59 -14.12 -11.40
C LEU A 60 12.61 -12.95 -12.40
N GLY A 61 13.80 -12.54 -12.84
CA GLY A 61 14.00 -11.42 -13.76
C GLY A 61 14.64 -10.24 -13.06
N THR A 62 13.91 -9.16 -12.81
CA THR A 62 14.43 -7.99 -12.10
C THR A 62 14.62 -8.23 -10.59
N GLY A 63 14.00 -9.26 -10.01
CA GLY A 63 13.98 -9.46 -8.56
C GLY A 63 13.28 -8.32 -7.80
N MET A 64 12.69 -7.35 -8.49
CA MET A 64 12.15 -6.13 -7.91
C MET A 64 10.65 -6.24 -7.63
N ARG A 65 10.24 -5.87 -6.43
CA ARG A 65 8.84 -5.66 -6.08
C ARG A 65 8.61 -4.20 -5.71
N ALA A 66 7.93 -3.46 -6.60
CA ALA A 66 7.42 -2.13 -6.33
C ALA A 66 6.01 -2.24 -5.74
N SER A 67 5.77 -1.62 -4.59
CA SER A 67 4.43 -1.61 -3.98
C SER A 67 4.07 -0.25 -3.40
N VAL A 68 2.78 0.07 -3.44
CA VAL A 68 2.21 1.28 -2.85
C VAL A 68 1.05 0.88 -1.96
N MET A 69 1.03 1.39 -0.74
CA MET A 69 -0.09 1.23 0.16
C MET A 69 -1.05 2.41 0.00
N MET A 70 -2.30 2.11 -0.30
CA MET A 70 -3.33 3.12 -0.55
C MET A 70 -4.55 2.92 0.34
N HIS A 71 -5.13 4.03 0.79
CA HIS A 71 -6.37 4.07 1.55
C HIS A 71 -7.52 4.47 0.61
N LEU A 72 -8.44 3.53 0.35
CA LEU A 72 -9.44 3.62 -0.74
C LEU A 72 -10.90 3.51 -0.24
N PRO A 73 -11.34 4.23 0.81
CA PRO A 73 -12.68 4.10 1.36
C PRO A 73 -13.77 4.58 0.39
N GLY A 74 -13.49 5.57 -0.46
CA GLY A 74 -14.46 6.08 -1.42
C GLY A 74 -14.83 5.01 -2.45
N LEU A 75 -13.86 4.31 -3.00
CA LEU A 75 -14.06 3.23 -3.96
C LEU A 75 -14.71 1.99 -3.32
N VAL A 76 -14.38 1.68 -2.06
CA VAL A 76 -15.01 0.58 -1.31
C VAL A 76 -16.48 0.88 -1.06
N ILE A 77 -16.82 2.05 -0.51
CA ILE A 77 -18.20 2.44 -0.21
C ILE A 77 -19.05 2.56 -1.49
N SER A 78 -18.43 2.95 -2.61
CA SER A 78 -19.09 3.05 -3.91
C SER A 78 -19.12 1.72 -4.68
N GLU A 79 -18.67 0.61 -4.08
CA GLU A 79 -18.64 -0.74 -4.68
C GLU A 79 -17.84 -0.83 -6.00
N GLN A 80 -16.85 0.06 -6.19
CA GLN A 80 -16.06 0.13 -7.42
C GLN A 80 -14.76 -0.69 -7.37
N MET A 81 -14.45 -1.34 -6.23
CA MET A 81 -13.20 -2.09 -6.06
C MET A 81 -13.03 -3.27 -7.02
N GLN A 82 -14.11 -3.92 -7.42
CA GLN A 82 -14.04 -5.02 -8.40
C GLN A 82 -13.51 -4.54 -9.76
N GLN A 83 -13.95 -3.36 -10.21
CA GLN A 83 -13.45 -2.75 -11.45
C GLN A 83 -11.97 -2.41 -11.36
N VAL A 84 -11.53 -1.89 -10.20
CA VAL A 84 -10.11 -1.60 -9.93
C VAL A 84 -9.28 -2.88 -10.01
N VAL A 85 -9.72 -3.97 -9.40
CA VAL A 85 -9.03 -5.26 -9.43
C VAL A 85 -8.94 -5.81 -10.85
N GLN A 86 -10.02 -5.75 -11.62
CA GLN A 86 -10.02 -6.19 -13.02
C GLN A 86 -9.04 -5.38 -13.88
N ALA A 87 -9.02 -4.06 -13.73
CA ALA A 87 -8.07 -3.19 -14.44
C ALA A 87 -6.62 -3.47 -14.01
N ALA A 88 -6.37 -3.72 -12.73
CA ALA A 88 -5.06 -4.07 -12.22
C ALA A 88 -4.51 -5.37 -12.82
N VAL A 89 -5.35 -6.41 -12.89
CA VAL A 89 -4.97 -7.71 -13.48
C VAL A 89 -4.54 -7.55 -14.94
N GLN A 90 -5.23 -6.74 -15.73
CA GLN A 90 -4.86 -6.47 -17.12
C GLN A 90 -3.49 -5.81 -17.27
N LEU A 91 -3.02 -5.12 -16.23
CA LEU A 91 -1.71 -4.43 -16.20
C LEU A 91 -0.64 -5.24 -15.45
N ASN A 92 -0.89 -6.52 -15.14
CA ASN A 92 -0.01 -7.35 -14.30
C ASN A 92 0.28 -6.70 -12.94
N ILE A 93 -0.74 -6.10 -12.33
CA ILE A 93 -0.71 -5.48 -11.01
C ILE A 93 -1.61 -6.29 -10.08
N THR A 94 -1.14 -6.54 -8.87
CA THR A 94 -1.91 -7.21 -7.82
C THR A 94 -2.41 -6.19 -6.80
N VAL A 95 -3.69 -6.28 -6.45
CA VAL A 95 -4.31 -5.50 -5.38
C VAL A 95 -4.70 -6.45 -4.26
N ARG A 96 -4.20 -6.23 -3.06
CA ARG A 96 -4.48 -7.05 -1.88
C ARG A 96 -4.97 -6.18 -0.74
N GLY A 97 -6.02 -6.61 -0.05
CA GLY A 97 -6.44 -6.00 1.21
C GLY A 97 -5.42 -6.23 2.31
N LEU A 98 -5.19 -5.23 3.13
CA LEU A 98 -4.33 -5.36 4.31
C LEU A 98 -5.16 -6.01 5.43
N TYR A 99 -4.64 -7.09 6.05
CA TYR A 99 -5.30 -7.86 7.13
C TYR A 99 -6.67 -8.48 6.78
N GLY A 100 -7.00 -8.64 5.50
CA GLY A 100 -8.22 -9.31 5.04
C GLY A 100 -7.90 -10.48 4.12
N GLU A 101 -8.87 -11.35 3.89
CA GLU A 101 -8.78 -12.39 2.86
C GLU A 101 -9.13 -11.80 1.50
N GLY A 102 -8.28 -12.03 0.50
CA GLY A 102 -8.50 -11.57 -0.87
C GLY A 102 -8.54 -10.04 -1.02
N THR A 103 -9.67 -9.50 -1.44
CA THR A 103 -9.90 -8.05 -1.63
C THR A 103 -10.58 -7.37 -0.45
N GLU A 104 -10.93 -8.12 0.60
CA GLU A 104 -11.42 -7.51 1.83
C GLU A 104 -10.26 -6.85 2.57
N ALA A 105 -10.41 -5.59 2.90
CA ALA A 105 -9.36 -4.79 3.53
C ALA A 105 -9.85 -4.19 4.83
N THR A 106 -9.22 -4.58 5.94
CA THR A 106 -9.46 -3.93 7.21
C THR A 106 -9.01 -2.47 7.13
N GLY A 107 -9.91 -1.54 7.50
CA GLY A 107 -9.63 -0.11 7.43
C GLY A 107 -9.45 0.46 6.02
N ASN A 108 -9.95 -0.23 4.98
CA ASN A 108 -9.87 0.19 3.57
C ASN A 108 -8.44 0.46 3.09
N LEU A 109 -7.46 -0.27 3.62
CA LEU A 109 -6.06 -0.21 3.24
C LEU A 109 -5.73 -1.34 2.26
N PHE A 110 -5.19 -0.97 1.11
CA PHE A 110 -4.83 -1.90 0.04
C PHE A 110 -3.35 -1.76 -0.31
N GLN A 111 -2.69 -2.90 -0.48
CA GLN A 111 -1.36 -2.96 -1.06
C GLN A 111 -1.48 -3.25 -2.55
N ILE A 112 -0.91 -2.38 -3.36
CA ILE A 112 -0.87 -2.47 -4.81
C ILE A 112 0.58 -2.74 -5.21
N SER A 113 0.84 -3.84 -5.92
CA SER A 113 2.20 -4.25 -6.28
C SER A 113 2.25 -4.85 -7.68
N ASN A 114 3.42 -4.81 -8.33
CA ASN A 114 3.63 -5.56 -9.56
C ASN A 114 3.50 -7.07 -9.30
N GLN A 115 2.93 -7.79 -10.26
CA GLN A 115 2.76 -9.25 -10.20
C GLN A 115 3.91 -9.96 -10.90
N THR A 116 4.41 -9.41 -12.00
CA THR A 116 5.48 -9.99 -12.82
C THR A 116 6.75 -9.14 -12.72
N THR A 117 7.89 -9.84 -12.80
CA THR A 117 9.23 -9.26 -12.76
C THR A 117 10.08 -9.71 -13.95
N LEU A 118 9.58 -10.68 -14.72
CA LEU A 118 10.23 -11.20 -15.93
C LEU A 118 9.63 -10.53 -17.18
N GLY A 119 10.48 -10.06 -18.07
CA GLY A 119 10.09 -9.46 -19.34
C GLY A 119 9.95 -7.93 -19.33
N ASP A 120 9.89 -7.31 -18.17
CA ASP A 120 9.87 -5.85 -18.00
C ASP A 120 11.21 -5.38 -17.39
N SER A 121 11.62 -4.15 -17.71
CA SER A 121 12.70 -3.50 -16.98
C SER A 121 12.17 -2.86 -15.69
N GLU A 122 13.07 -2.57 -14.74
CA GLU A 122 12.75 -1.92 -13.48
C GLU A 122 12.07 -0.57 -13.69
N ASP A 123 12.56 0.22 -14.65
CA ASP A 123 11.98 1.51 -15.00
C ASP A 123 10.56 1.39 -15.56
N GLN A 124 10.30 0.37 -16.39
CA GLN A 124 8.96 0.09 -16.92
C GLN A 124 8.00 -0.31 -15.80
N ILE A 125 8.44 -1.13 -14.85
CA ILE A 125 7.65 -1.50 -13.68
C ILE A 125 7.32 -0.26 -12.84
N VAL A 126 8.32 0.58 -12.54
CA VAL A 126 8.16 1.81 -11.75
C VAL A 126 7.22 2.79 -12.45
N GLU A 127 7.35 2.96 -13.76
CA GLU A 127 6.49 3.85 -14.54
C GLU A 127 5.03 3.37 -14.55
N ARG A 128 4.81 2.08 -14.86
CA ARG A 128 3.48 1.45 -14.88
C ARG A 128 2.80 1.57 -13.51
N MET A 129 3.52 1.25 -12.44
CA MET A 129 3.03 1.34 -11.07
C MET A 129 2.72 2.79 -10.67
N THR A 130 3.57 3.74 -11.03
CA THR A 130 3.35 5.16 -10.75
C THR A 130 2.10 5.69 -11.45
N ARG A 131 1.93 5.36 -12.74
CA ARG A 131 0.76 5.77 -13.51
C ARG A 131 -0.52 5.19 -12.93
N PHE A 132 -0.57 3.88 -12.74
CA PHE A 132 -1.75 3.21 -12.18
C PHE A 132 -2.15 3.74 -10.81
N THR A 133 -1.19 3.89 -9.89
CA THR A 133 -1.49 4.38 -8.53
C THR A 133 -1.89 5.86 -8.51
N SER A 134 -1.37 6.68 -9.43
CA SER A 134 -1.81 8.08 -9.58
C SER A 134 -3.23 8.17 -10.09
N ASP A 135 -3.58 7.39 -11.11
CA ASP A 135 -4.94 7.35 -11.66
C ASP A 135 -5.94 6.84 -10.60
N LEU A 136 -5.54 5.81 -9.85
CA LEU A 136 -6.36 5.28 -8.76
C LEU A 136 -6.57 6.30 -7.64
N ALA A 137 -5.56 7.10 -7.30
CA ALA A 137 -5.69 8.19 -6.33
C ALA A 137 -6.69 9.26 -6.80
N HIS A 138 -6.70 9.59 -8.08
CA HIS A 138 -7.69 10.51 -8.67
C HIS A 138 -9.10 9.92 -8.65
N GLN A 139 -9.26 8.63 -8.97
CA GLN A 139 -10.55 7.95 -8.89
C GLN A 139 -11.09 7.92 -7.46
N GLU A 140 -10.25 7.58 -6.49
CA GLU A 140 -10.60 7.60 -5.07
C GLU A 140 -11.04 9.00 -4.62
N TRP A 141 -10.30 10.04 -4.99
CA TRP A 141 -10.67 11.42 -4.67
C TRP A 141 -12.04 11.81 -5.25
N ASN A 142 -12.30 11.45 -6.51
CA ASN A 142 -13.58 11.69 -7.15
C ASN A 142 -14.72 10.90 -6.49
N ALA A 143 -14.46 9.65 -6.07
CA ALA A 143 -15.44 8.84 -5.36
C ALA A 143 -15.81 9.47 -4.00
N ARG A 144 -14.82 9.93 -3.22
CA ARG A 144 -15.07 10.64 -1.95
C ARG A 144 -15.91 11.91 -2.14
N ARG A 145 -15.59 12.72 -3.15
CA ARG A 145 -16.36 13.94 -3.44
C ARG A 145 -17.80 13.63 -3.83
N ARG A 146 -18.02 12.62 -4.66
CA ARG A 146 -19.37 12.16 -5.04
C ARG A 146 -20.16 11.68 -3.83
N LEU A 147 -19.56 10.88 -2.94
CA LEU A 147 -20.19 10.44 -1.70
C LEU A 147 -20.58 11.63 -0.80
N LEU A 148 -19.70 12.62 -0.67
CA LEU A 148 -20.01 13.83 0.11
C LEU A 148 -21.13 14.66 -0.51
N GLN A 149 -21.21 14.75 -1.83
CA GLN A 149 -22.28 15.46 -2.52
C GLN A 149 -23.63 14.74 -2.43
N ALA A 150 -23.63 13.42 -2.62
CA ALA A 150 -24.84 12.60 -2.64
C ALA A 150 -25.43 12.36 -1.23
N SER A 151 -24.56 12.24 -0.22
CA SER A 151 -24.94 11.76 1.11
C SER A 151 -24.16 12.47 2.22
N SER A 152 -24.07 13.79 2.16
CA SER A 152 -23.29 14.62 3.10
C SER A 152 -23.57 14.32 4.57
N LEU A 153 -24.85 14.22 4.93
CA LEU A 153 -25.27 13.98 6.31
C LEU A 153 -24.79 12.59 6.81
N GLN A 154 -24.92 11.56 5.98
CA GLN A 154 -24.50 10.20 6.33
C GLN A 154 -22.98 10.09 6.47
N VAL A 155 -22.22 10.74 5.57
CA VAL A 155 -20.75 10.79 5.65
C VAL A 155 -20.31 11.48 6.94
N LYS A 156 -20.90 12.66 7.25
CA LYS A 156 -20.61 13.40 8.47
C LYS A 156 -20.96 12.58 9.73
N ASP A 157 -22.13 11.93 9.75
CA ASP A 157 -22.55 11.08 10.89
C ASP A 157 -21.57 9.94 11.13
N ARG A 158 -21.19 9.19 10.09
CA ARG A 158 -20.20 8.09 10.20
C ARG A 158 -18.86 8.58 10.74
N VAL A 159 -18.39 9.72 10.25
CA VAL A 159 -17.12 10.32 10.68
C VAL A 159 -17.20 10.80 12.14
N SER A 160 -18.30 11.43 12.54
CA SER A 160 -18.53 11.88 13.93
C SER A 160 -18.67 10.71 14.91
N ARG A 161 -19.38 9.65 14.52
CA ARG A 161 -19.46 8.41 15.30
C ARG A 161 -18.11 7.76 15.49
N ALA A 162 -17.30 7.68 14.41
CA ALA A 162 -15.94 7.14 14.49
C ALA A 162 -15.09 7.94 15.48
N TYR A 163 -15.18 9.26 15.46
CA TYR A 163 -14.51 10.13 16.43
C TYR A 163 -14.98 9.88 17.86
N GLY A 164 -16.29 9.85 18.06
CA GLY A 164 -16.90 9.61 19.39
C GLY A 164 -16.50 8.27 19.99
N LEU A 165 -16.49 7.19 19.19
CA LEU A 165 -16.07 5.87 19.65
C LEU A 165 -14.57 5.83 19.97
N LEU A 166 -13.71 6.36 19.10
CA LEU A 166 -12.26 6.36 19.33
C LEU A 166 -11.84 7.19 20.54
N THR A 167 -12.63 8.20 20.93
CA THR A 167 -12.32 9.06 22.09
C THR A 167 -12.90 8.56 23.40
N ASN A 168 -13.98 7.76 23.36
CA ASN A 168 -14.71 7.38 24.57
C ASN A 168 -14.77 5.87 24.83
N ALA A 169 -14.41 5.03 23.85
CA ALA A 169 -14.44 3.59 24.03
C ALA A 169 -13.37 3.13 25.05
N THR A 170 -13.78 2.31 25.99
CA THR A 170 -12.89 1.71 27.00
C THR A 170 -12.08 0.55 26.42
N LEU A 171 -12.67 -0.19 25.47
CA LEU A 171 -12.05 -1.33 24.80
C LEU A 171 -12.33 -1.23 23.30
N LEU A 172 -11.31 -1.47 22.48
CA LEU A 172 -11.41 -1.54 21.03
C LEU A 172 -10.59 -2.72 20.52
N SER A 173 -11.17 -3.52 19.64
CA SER A 173 -10.39 -4.49 18.88
C SER A 173 -9.54 -3.77 17.82
N THR A 174 -8.44 -4.40 17.40
CA THR A 174 -7.59 -3.84 16.32
C THR A 174 -8.37 -3.61 15.03
N GLN A 175 -9.24 -4.56 14.68
CA GLN A 175 -10.07 -4.47 13.48
C GLN A 175 -11.05 -3.29 13.54
N GLU A 176 -11.73 -3.12 14.67
CA GLU A 176 -12.64 -1.99 14.89
C GLU A 176 -11.89 -0.65 14.88
N ALA A 177 -10.75 -0.57 15.58
CA ALA A 177 -9.93 0.63 15.60
C ALA A 177 -9.48 1.05 14.19
N LEU A 178 -9.03 0.10 13.35
CA LEU A 178 -8.64 0.38 11.97
C LEU A 178 -9.82 0.84 11.10
N ALA A 179 -11.00 0.25 11.29
CA ALA A 179 -12.21 0.68 10.58
C ALA A 179 -12.62 2.11 10.98
N LEU A 180 -12.60 2.44 12.27
CA LEU A 180 -12.91 3.79 12.76
C LEU A 180 -11.87 4.82 12.30
N LEU A 181 -10.58 4.49 12.37
CA LEU A 181 -9.49 5.33 11.87
C LEU A 181 -9.60 5.60 10.37
N SER A 182 -10.09 4.64 9.59
CA SER A 182 -10.36 4.82 8.17
C SER A 182 -11.39 5.92 7.91
N PHE A 183 -12.50 5.93 8.66
CA PHE A 183 -13.52 7.00 8.54
C PHE A 183 -12.97 8.36 8.98
N LEU A 184 -12.19 8.42 10.06
CA LEU A 184 -11.56 9.68 10.48
C LEU A 184 -10.59 10.21 9.41
N ARG A 185 -9.79 9.33 8.83
CA ARG A 185 -8.87 9.69 7.75
C ARG A 185 -9.61 10.22 6.52
N MET A 186 -10.73 9.59 6.15
CA MET A 186 -11.60 10.07 5.10
C MET A 186 -12.18 11.45 5.44
N GLY A 187 -12.71 11.64 6.66
CA GLY A 187 -13.26 12.91 7.13
C GLY A 187 -12.24 14.04 7.14
N ALA A 188 -11.00 13.77 7.57
CA ALA A 188 -9.92 14.75 7.55
C ALA A 188 -9.49 15.10 6.11
N SER A 189 -9.56 14.16 5.16
CA SER A 189 -9.28 14.43 3.76
C SER A 189 -10.39 15.20 3.02
N LEU A 190 -11.60 15.22 3.59
CA LEU A 190 -12.76 15.98 3.09
C LEU A 190 -12.98 17.29 3.85
N ASP A 191 -12.00 17.76 4.62
CA ASP A 191 -12.04 18.97 5.43
C ASP A 191 -13.18 19.02 6.46
N ILE A 192 -13.70 17.84 6.88
CA ILE A 192 -14.66 17.72 7.97
C ILE A 192 -13.96 17.97 9.32
N PHE A 193 -12.67 17.62 9.42
CA PHE A 193 -11.79 17.88 10.55
C PHE A 193 -10.53 18.63 10.14
N SER A 194 -9.83 19.22 11.11
CA SER A 194 -8.59 19.95 10.85
C SER A 194 -7.48 19.06 10.29
N HIS A 195 -6.60 19.62 9.45
CA HIS A 195 -5.43 18.92 8.90
C HIS A 195 -4.47 18.35 9.96
N GLN A 196 -4.46 18.90 11.17
CA GLN A 196 -3.67 18.35 12.27
C GLN A 196 -4.17 16.97 12.70
N ALA A 197 -5.49 16.75 12.65
CA ALA A 197 -6.08 15.45 12.90
C ALA A 197 -5.58 14.39 11.90
N LEU A 198 -5.41 14.75 10.62
CA LEU A 198 -4.93 13.82 9.59
C LEU A 198 -3.51 13.31 9.88
N LYS A 199 -2.60 14.16 10.36
CA LYS A 199 -1.23 13.74 10.72
C LYS A 199 -1.25 12.73 11.87
N ASN A 200 -2.05 12.98 12.88
CA ASN A 200 -2.17 12.08 14.03
C ASN A 200 -2.81 10.74 13.64
N VAL A 201 -3.88 10.77 12.85
CA VAL A 201 -4.55 9.54 12.34
C VAL A 201 -3.59 8.72 11.49
N ASN A 202 -2.82 9.34 10.57
CA ASN A 202 -1.85 8.63 9.75
C ASN A 202 -0.76 7.96 10.60
N LYS A 203 -0.26 8.67 11.62
CA LYS A 203 0.74 8.11 12.57
C LYS A 203 0.18 6.91 13.33
N THR A 204 -1.05 7.02 13.81
CA THR A 204 -1.74 5.94 14.55
C THR A 204 -1.99 4.73 13.64
N CYS A 205 -2.48 4.94 12.41
CA CYS A 205 -2.64 3.85 11.44
C CYS A 205 -1.33 3.10 11.18
N LEU A 206 -0.20 3.82 11.03
CA LEU A 206 1.10 3.19 10.83
C LEU A 206 1.57 2.37 12.04
N LEU A 207 1.28 2.80 13.25
CA LEU A 207 1.61 2.05 14.47
C LEU A 207 0.82 0.72 14.54
N TYR A 208 -0.46 0.74 14.19
CA TYR A 208 -1.30 -0.47 14.17
C TYR A 208 -0.98 -1.41 13.00
N THR A 209 -0.39 -0.90 11.91
CA THR A 209 -0.05 -1.70 10.73
C THR A 209 1.40 -2.19 10.71
N SER A 210 2.24 -1.74 11.65
CA SER A 210 3.60 -2.28 11.80
C SER A 210 3.53 -3.67 12.43
N PRO A 211 4.20 -4.67 11.85
CA PRO A 211 4.35 -5.97 12.52
C PRO A 211 5.03 -5.76 13.87
N SER A 212 4.52 -6.46 14.89
CA SER A 212 5.14 -6.46 16.21
C SER A 212 6.58 -6.98 16.09
N PRO A 213 7.55 -6.41 16.83
CA PRO A 213 8.90 -6.95 16.86
C PRO A 213 9.01 -8.37 17.46
N ARG A 214 7.88 -8.97 17.84
CA ARG A 214 7.80 -10.29 18.52
C ARG A 214 7.10 -11.37 17.69
N ASP A 215 6.66 -11.06 16.46
CA ASP A 215 6.04 -12.02 15.55
C ASP A 215 7.04 -12.48 14.49
#